data_1e19ce3c381c733902f272bf38a15306
#
_entry.id   1e19ce3c381c733902f272bf38a15306
#
_cell.length_a   1.000
_cell.length_b   1.000
_cell.length_c   1.000
_cell.angle_alpha   90.00
_cell.angle_beta   90.00
_cell.angle_gamma   90.00
#
_symmetry.space_group_name_H-M   'P 1'
#
loop_
_entity.id
_entity.type
_entity.pdbx_description
1 polymer ?
#
loop_
_entity_poly.entity_id
_entity_poly.type
_entity_poly.pdbx_seq_one_letter_code
_entity_poly.pdbx_strand_id
1 'polypeptide(L)'
;MSNLGTSEDQKIFNHQLGKNIKYLRKQKHFTQQRIAKVLDVSFQQVQKYERGVNAPHPCALVKLAQFFRISLDKLCSQTLITELDNFKNRVKSLEVATMDGIGIPLDGMSNEIDALVNKIQKNSDRFVKDQPLVFKFDKEVDPWL
;
A
#
# COMPACT_ATOMS: atom_id res chain seq x y z
N MET A 1 19.65 12.69 -16.67
CA MET A 1 18.31 13.11 -16.20
C MET A 1 17.29 12.50 -17.14
N SER A 2 16.58 11.48 -16.73
CA SER A 2 15.46 10.94 -17.47
C SER A 2 14.34 11.99 -17.53
N ASN A 3 13.92 12.40 -18.74
CA ASN A 3 12.76 13.25 -18.93
C ASN A 3 11.52 12.52 -18.37
N LEU A 4 11.20 12.76 -17.11
CA LEU A 4 9.94 12.37 -16.50
C LEU A 4 8.82 13.15 -17.19
N GLY A 5 8.15 12.55 -18.14
CA GLY A 5 7.02 13.20 -18.80
C GLY A 5 6.67 12.72 -20.20
N THR A 6 7.25 11.65 -20.67
CA THR A 6 6.79 11.04 -21.92
C THR A 6 5.45 10.34 -21.71
N SER A 7 4.62 10.28 -22.74
CA SER A 7 3.34 9.52 -22.71
C SER A 7 3.57 8.05 -22.30
N GLU A 8 4.75 7.51 -22.56
CA GLU A 8 5.11 6.15 -22.23
C GLU A 8 5.43 5.96 -20.74
N ASP A 9 6.19 6.88 -20.15
CA ASP A 9 6.49 6.86 -18.70
C ASP A 9 5.21 6.93 -17.88
N GLN A 10 4.25 7.74 -18.31
CA GLN A 10 2.95 7.83 -17.65
C GLN A 10 2.15 6.53 -17.74
N LYS A 11 2.19 5.83 -18.87
CA LYS A 11 1.54 4.51 -19.01
C LYS A 11 2.19 3.46 -18.10
N ILE A 12 3.52 3.43 -18.05
CA ILE A 12 4.28 2.52 -17.18
C ILE A 12 3.93 2.79 -15.72
N PHE A 13 3.93 4.06 -15.31
CA PHE A 13 3.54 4.46 -13.96
C PHE A 13 2.11 4.05 -13.63
N ASN A 14 1.15 4.36 -14.49
CA ASN A 14 -0.27 4.03 -14.28
C ASN A 14 -0.47 2.53 -14.15
N HIS A 15 0.23 1.74 -14.97
CA HIS A 15 0.16 0.29 -14.93
C HIS A 15 0.70 -0.28 -13.62
N GLN A 16 1.86 0.21 -13.16
CA GLN A 16 2.45 -0.23 -11.91
C GLN A 16 1.58 0.16 -10.70
N LEU A 17 1.12 1.40 -10.67
CA LEU A 17 0.22 1.89 -9.64
C LEU A 17 -1.08 1.08 -9.59
N GLY A 18 -1.67 0.78 -10.73
CA GLY A 18 -2.87 -0.05 -10.84
C GLY A 18 -2.66 -1.46 -10.27
N LYS A 19 -1.51 -2.08 -10.55
CA LYS A 19 -1.11 -3.36 -9.96
C LYS A 19 -1.00 -3.28 -8.44
N ASN A 20 -0.38 -2.23 -7.91
CA ASN A 20 -0.21 -2.03 -6.48
C ASN A 20 -1.58 -1.88 -5.77
N ILE A 21 -2.47 -1.05 -6.32
CA ILE A 21 -3.83 -0.87 -5.79
C ILE A 21 -4.58 -2.21 -5.76
N LYS A 22 -4.56 -2.94 -6.87
CA LYS A 22 -5.22 -4.26 -6.99
C LYS A 22 -4.64 -5.28 -6.01
N TYR A 23 -3.32 -5.31 -5.86
CA TYR A 23 -2.62 -6.20 -4.95
C TYR A 23 -3.01 -5.91 -3.49
N LEU A 24 -2.89 -4.66 -3.04
CA LEU A 24 -3.24 -4.25 -1.68
C LEU A 24 -4.71 -4.52 -1.35
N ARG A 25 -5.60 -4.22 -2.30
CA ARG A 25 -7.03 -4.51 -2.15
C ARG A 25 -7.28 -6.00 -1.90
N LYS A 26 -6.68 -6.86 -2.74
CA LYS A 26 -6.82 -8.32 -2.61
C LYS A 26 -6.23 -8.84 -1.31
N GLN A 27 -5.08 -8.33 -0.88
CA GLN A 27 -4.43 -8.73 0.37
C GLN A 27 -5.30 -8.43 1.60
N LYS A 28 -6.09 -7.36 1.54
CA LYS A 28 -7.01 -6.96 2.60
C LYS A 28 -8.45 -7.48 2.38
N HIS A 29 -8.65 -8.35 1.39
CA HIS A 29 -9.94 -8.94 1.03
C HIS A 29 -11.04 -7.90 0.75
N PHE A 30 -10.67 -6.72 0.25
CA PHE A 30 -11.62 -5.70 -0.12
C PHE A 30 -12.15 -5.89 -1.55
N THR A 31 -13.42 -5.56 -1.76
CA THR A 31 -14.03 -5.51 -3.09
C THR A 31 -13.67 -4.20 -3.80
N GLN A 32 -13.75 -4.18 -5.13
CA GLN A 32 -13.61 -2.94 -5.90
C GLN A 32 -14.69 -1.91 -5.54
N GLN A 33 -15.89 -2.38 -5.19
CA GLN A 33 -16.98 -1.52 -4.71
C GLN A 33 -16.62 -0.83 -3.39
N ARG A 34 -15.89 -1.50 -2.50
CA ARG A 34 -15.41 -0.88 -1.26
C ARG A 34 -14.44 0.26 -1.56
N ILE A 35 -13.52 0.05 -2.50
CA ILE A 35 -12.59 1.11 -2.94
C ILE A 35 -13.35 2.26 -3.60
N ALA A 36 -14.33 1.96 -4.44
CA ALA A 36 -15.17 2.97 -5.11
C ALA A 36 -15.87 3.88 -4.08
N LYS A 37 -16.42 3.31 -3.01
CA LYS A 37 -17.03 4.07 -1.92
C LYS A 37 -16.03 4.96 -1.16
N VAL A 38 -14.82 4.47 -0.92
CA VAL A 38 -13.77 5.23 -0.22
C VAL A 38 -13.32 6.44 -1.04
N LEU A 39 -13.25 6.27 -2.36
CA LEU A 39 -12.79 7.31 -3.28
C LEU A 39 -13.91 8.22 -3.78
N ASP A 40 -15.17 7.86 -3.50
CA ASP A 40 -16.35 8.52 -4.05
C ASP A 40 -16.35 8.54 -5.60
N VAL A 41 -16.06 7.39 -6.19
CA VAL A 41 -16.04 7.20 -7.65
C VAL A 41 -16.88 5.97 -8.04
N SER A 42 -17.15 5.83 -9.33
CA SER A 42 -17.83 4.64 -9.83
C SER A 42 -16.94 3.38 -9.75
N PHE A 43 -17.57 2.22 -9.65
CA PHE A 43 -16.91 0.94 -9.74
C PHE A 43 -16.07 0.78 -11.03
N GLN A 44 -16.61 1.25 -12.16
CA GLN A 44 -15.91 1.23 -13.45
C GLN A 44 -14.63 2.09 -13.42
N GLN A 45 -14.65 3.18 -12.67
CA GLN A 45 -13.46 4.02 -12.51
C GLN A 45 -12.36 3.29 -11.73
N VAL A 46 -12.71 2.55 -10.67
CA VAL A 46 -11.75 1.71 -9.94
C VAL A 46 -11.17 0.61 -10.84
N GLN A 47 -11.99 0.01 -11.70
CA GLN A 47 -11.49 -0.95 -12.69
C GLN A 47 -10.45 -0.34 -13.63
N LYS A 48 -10.70 0.90 -14.11
CA LYS A 48 -9.74 1.63 -14.97
C LYS A 48 -8.43 1.91 -14.23
N TYR A 49 -8.49 2.28 -12.94
CA TYR A 49 -7.30 2.45 -12.11
C TYR A 49 -6.51 1.14 -11.99
N GLU A 50 -7.16 0.04 -11.63
CA GLU A 50 -6.50 -1.26 -11.46
C GLU A 50 -5.93 -1.85 -12.76
N ARG A 51 -6.46 -1.45 -13.92
CA ARG A 51 -5.92 -1.80 -15.25
C ARG A 51 -4.80 -0.88 -15.72
N GLY A 52 -4.58 0.23 -15.01
CA GLY A 52 -3.59 1.24 -15.42
C GLY A 52 -4.01 2.07 -16.64
N VAL A 53 -5.30 2.10 -16.96
CA VAL A 53 -5.82 2.92 -18.08
C VAL A 53 -5.64 4.41 -17.78
N ASN A 54 -5.87 4.79 -16.53
CA ASN A 54 -5.60 6.12 -16.01
C ASN A 54 -5.20 6.04 -14.52
N ALA A 55 -4.58 7.09 -14.01
CA ALA A 55 -4.24 7.20 -12.60
C ALA A 55 -5.39 7.86 -11.81
N PRO A 56 -5.53 7.52 -10.52
CA PRO A 56 -6.34 8.30 -9.61
C PRO A 56 -5.80 9.74 -9.50
N HIS A 57 -6.69 10.70 -9.29
CA HIS A 57 -6.30 12.08 -8.96
C HIS A 57 -5.44 12.10 -7.67
N PRO A 58 -4.52 13.06 -7.49
CA PRO A 58 -3.65 13.13 -6.31
C PRO A 58 -4.37 12.99 -4.97
N CYS A 59 -5.52 13.64 -4.79
CA CYS A 59 -6.33 13.49 -3.58
C CYS A 59 -6.83 12.06 -3.38
N ALA A 60 -7.19 11.35 -4.44
CA ALA A 60 -7.61 9.95 -4.37
C ALA A 60 -6.43 9.02 -4.03
N LEU A 61 -5.21 9.34 -4.50
CA LEU A 61 -3.99 8.62 -4.11
C LEU A 61 -3.70 8.75 -2.62
N VAL A 62 -3.83 9.95 -2.06
CA VAL A 62 -3.67 10.19 -0.62
C VAL A 62 -4.71 9.39 0.18
N LYS A 63 -5.99 9.42 -0.23
CA LYS A 63 -7.07 8.64 0.39
C LYS A 63 -6.77 7.14 0.34
N LEU A 64 -6.25 6.62 -0.78
CA LEU A 64 -5.87 5.21 -0.90
C LEU A 64 -4.72 4.84 0.02
N ALA A 65 -3.67 5.66 0.08
CA ALA A 65 -2.53 5.45 0.95
C ALA A 65 -2.97 5.38 2.42
N GLN A 66 -3.80 6.32 2.86
CA GLN A 66 -4.40 6.31 4.21
C GLN A 66 -5.29 5.10 4.45
N PHE A 67 -6.16 4.75 3.50
CA PHE A 67 -7.05 3.61 3.60
C PHE A 67 -6.29 2.27 3.72
N PHE A 68 -5.23 2.12 2.94
CA PHE A 68 -4.36 0.94 3.01
C PHE A 68 -3.35 1.00 4.16
N ARG A 69 -3.22 2.14 4.85
CA ARG A 69 -2.24 2.39 5.91
C ARG A 69 -0.80 2.19 5.45
N ILE A 70 -0.48 2.76 4.32
CA ILE A 70 0.88 2.79 3.75
C ILE A 70 1.22 4.21 3.32
N SER A 71 2.51 4.49 3.12
CA SER A 71 2.93 5.78 2.58
C SER A 71 2.56 5.91 1.11
N LEU A 72 2.36 7.15 0.66
CA LEU A 72 2.10 7.45 -0.75
C LEU A 72 3.27 6.98 -1.64
N ASP A 73 4.49 7.18 -1.16
CA ASP A 73 5.71 6.70 -1.83
C ASP A 73 5.67 5.19 -2.04
N LYS A 74 5.35 4.41 -1.00
CA LYS A 74 5.18 2.96 -1.12
C LYS A 74 4.03 2.57 -2.07
N LEU A 75 2.92 3.27 -2.02
CA LEU A 75 1.80 3.01 -2.95
C LEU A 75 2.24 3.17 -4.41
N CYS A 76 3.09 4.15 -4.70
CA CYS A 76 3.62 4.45 -6.03
C CYS A 76 4.89 3.66 -6.39
N SER A 77 5.47 2.91 -5.45
CA SER A 77 6.73 2.18 -5.66
C SER A 77 6.59 1.05 -6.68
N GLN A 78 7.62 0.86 -7.47
CA GLN A 78 7.73 -0.29 -8.40
C GLN A 78 8.03 -1.61 -7.67
N THR A 79 8.59 -1.55 -6.47
CA THR A 79 9.05 -2.71 -5.69
C THR A 79 8.06 -3.21 -4.65
N LEU A 80 6.94 -2.50 -4.44
CA LEU A 80 5.97 -2.80 -3.37
C LEU A 80 5.55 -4.28 -3.33
N ILE A 81 5.16 -4.83 -4.47
CA ILE A 81 4.65 -6.22 -4.54
C ILE A 81 5.77 -7.20 -4.19
N THR A 82 6.95 -7.00 -4.77
CA THR A 82 8.13 -7.86 -4.52
C THR A 82 8.55 -7.83 -3.06
N GLU A 83 8.57 -6.67 -2.42
CA GLU A 83 8.92 -6.52 -1.01
C GLU A 83 7.92 -7.25 -0.10
N LEU A 84 6.63 -7.09 -0.37
CA LEU A 84 5.58 -7.74 0.41
C LEU A 84 5.55 -9.26 0.21
N ASP A 85 5.78 -9.76 -0.99
CA ASP A 85 5.84 -11.19 -1.27
C ASP A 85 7.10 -11.81 -0.65
N ASN A 86 8.24 -11.14 -0.71
CA ASN A 86 9.46 -11.58 -0.03
C ASN A 86 9.26 -11.65 1.48
N PHE A 87 8.61 -10.65 2.07
CA PHE A 87 8.30 -10.68 3.50
C PHE A 87 7.38 -11.85 3.88
N LYS A 88 6.33 -12.11 3.11
CA LYS A 88 5.42 -13.25 3.33
C LYS A 88 6.14 -14.60 3.23
N ASN A 89 7.00 -14.74 2.23
CA ASN A 89 7.76 -15.98 2.04
C ASN A 89 8.71 -16.23 3.20
N ARG A 90 9.34 -15.17 3.74
CA ARG A 90 10.19 -15.28 4.94
C ARG A 90 9.38 -15.69 6.17
N VAL A 91 8.22 -15.09 6.40
CA VAL A 91 7.33 -15.46 7.51
C VAL A 91 6.89 -16.92 7.39
N LYS A 92 6.47 -17.35 6.19
CA LYS A 92 6.05 -18.71 5.93
C LYS A 92 7.19 -19.72 6.15
N SER A 93 8.42 -19.39 5.78
CA SER A 93 9.59 -20.23 6.02
C SER A 93 9.87 -20.40 7.51
N LEU A 94 9.61 -19.37 8.32
CA LEU A 94 9.74 -19.43 9.78
C LEU A 94 8.65 -20.29 10.41
N GLU A 95 7.42 -20.22 9.92
CA GLU A 95 6.31 -21.07 10.39
C GLU A 95 6.58 -22.56 10.11
N VAL A 96 7.09 -22.90 8.94
CA VAL A 96 7.42 -24.28 8.57
C VAL A 96 8.57 -24.83 9.43
N ALA A 97 9.59 -24.03 9.71
CA ALA A 97 10.72 -24.42 10.56
C ALA A 97 10.29 -24.71 12.01
N THR A 98 9.19 -24.13 12.49
CA THR A 98 8.63 -24.41 13.82
C THR A 98 7.76 -25.67 13.86
N MET A 99 7.21 -26.12 12.72
CA MET A 99 6.36 -27.32 12.66
C MET A 99 7.17 -28.62 12.54
N ASP A 100 8.37 -28.60 12.00
CA ASP A 100 9.19 -29.80 11.78
C ASP A 100 9.99 -30.27 13.00
N GLY A 101 9.70 -29.77 14.21
CA GLY A 101 10.28 -30.30 15.46
C GLY A 101 11.79 -30.15 15.59
N ILE A 102 12.45 -29.42 14.72
CA ILE A 102 13.85 -29.03 14.88
C ILE A 102 13.85 -27.89 15.91
N GLY A 103 14.14 -28.24 17.16
CA GLY A 103 14.16 -27.32 18.30
C GLY A 103 15.14 -26.16 18.10
N ILE A 104 14.74 -25.16 17.33
CA ILE A 104 15.36 -23.86 17.38
C ILE A 104 14.85 -23.20 18.67
N PRO A 105 15.73 -22.79 19.58
CA PRO A 105 15.29 -22.18 20.84
C PRO A 105 14.43 -20.96 20.50
N LEU A 106 13.19 -20.97 20.96
CA LEU A 106 12.23 -19.86 20.84
C LEU A 106 12.78 -18.54 21.40
N ASP A 107 13.76 -18.56 22.26
CA ASP A 107 14.37 -17.40 22.90
C ASP A 107 15.12 -16.46 21.94
N GLY A 108 15.67 -16.97 20.82
CA GLY A 108 16.35 -16.13 19.84
C GLY A 108 15.39 -15.51 18.82
N MET A 109 14.33 -16.22 18.47
CA MET A 109 13.37 -15.78 17.44
C MET A 109 12.37 -14.75 17.98
N SER A 110 12.03 -14.82 19.24
CA SER A 110 11.16 -13.83 19.89
C SER A 110 11.78 -12.42 19.78
N ASN A 111 13.07 -12.30 20.04
CA ASN A 111 13.77 -11.02 19.96
C ASN A 111 13.88 -10.45 18.55
N GLU A 112 14.03 -11.30 17.51
CA GLU A 112 14.06 -10.84 16.13
C GLU A 112 12.67 -10.45 15.62
N ILE A 113 11.64 -11.20 15.99
CA ILE A 113 10.25 -10.87 15.66
C ILE A 113 9.83 -9.59 16.38
N ASP A 114 10.15 -9.44 17.65
CA ASP A 114 9.88 -8.23 18.42
C ASP A 114 10.65 -7.02 17.88
N ALA A 115 11.90 -7.21 17.45
CA ALA A 115 12.69 -6.16 16.80
C ALA A 115 12.08 -5.76 15.43
N LEU A 116 11.57 -6.71 14.65
CA LEU A 116 10.89 -6.43 13.38
C LEU A 116 9.53 -5.77 13.60
N VAL A 117 8.74 -6.24 14.55
CA VAL A 117 7.45 -5.64 14.95
C VAL A 117 7.67 -4.22 15.47
N ASN A 118 8.66 -4.01 16.36
CA ASN A 118 9.03 -2.69 16.86
C ASN A 118 9.54 -1.75 15.75
N LYS A 119 10.29 -2.26 14.78
CA LYS A 119 10.77 -1.50 13.62
C LYS A 119 9.63 -1.10 12.68
N ILE A 120 8.66 -1.99 12.48
CA ILE A 120 7.44 -1.73 11.72
C ILE A 120 6.57 -0.71 12.48
N GLN A 121 6.41 -0.86 13.78
CA GLN A 121 5.64 0.03 14.63
C GLN A 121 6.27 1.42 14.74
N LYS A 122 7.59 1.52 14.97
CA LYS A 122 8.31 2.79 14.94
C LYS A 122 8.23 3.51 13.60
N ASN A 123 8.27 2.78 12.49
CA ASN A 123 8.10 3.38 11.17
C ASN A 123 6.64 3.82 10.94
N SER A 124 5.67 3.09 11.47
CA SER A 124 4.26 3.47 11.46
C SER A 124 3.99 4.70 12.32
N ASP A 125 4.54 4.74 13.54
CA ASP A 125 4.36 5.84 14.49
C ASP A 125 5.11 7.10 14.06
N ARG A 126 6.27 6.97 13.42
CA ARG A 126 7.02 8.08 12.81
C ARG A 126 6.23 8.70 11.67
N PHE A 127 5.57 7.86 10.89
CA PHE A 127 4.73 8.29 9.78
C PHE A 127 3.46 9.01 10.25
N VAL A 128 2.89 8.62 11.40
CA VAL A 128 1.72 9.28 12.00
C VAL A 128 2.10 10.59 12.71
N LYS A 129 3.31 10.70 13.29
CA LYS A 129 3.78 11.90 13.98
C LYS A 129 4.25 13.00 13.04
N ASP A 130 4.81 12.65 11.89
CA ASP A 130 5.36 13.60 10.92
C ASP A 130 4.32 14.05 9.86
N GLN A 131 3.05 13.69 10.03
CA GLN A 131 1.95 14.15 9.17
C GLN A 131 1.09 15.18 9.91
N PRO A 132 1.45 16.49 9.91
CA PRO A 132 0.58 17.53 10.46
C PRO A 132 -0.60 17.88 9.55
N LEU A 133 -0.75 17.20 8.42
CA LEU A 133 -1.83 17.43 7.46
C LEU A 133 -2.90 16.35 7.60
N VAL A 134 -3.66 16.43 8.69
CA VAL A 134 -5.02 15.93 8.68
C VAL A 134 -5.81 16.84 7.76
N PHE A 135 -5.91 16.51 6.48
CA PHE A 135 -6.93 17.11 5.64
C PHE A 135 -8.29 16.67 6.18
N LYS A 136 -8.84 17.47 7.08
CA LYS A 136 -10.26 17.45 7.32
C LYS A 136 -10.89 18.00 6.06
N PHE A 137 -11.36 17.12 5.21
CA PHE A 137 -12.29 17.48 4.16
C PHE A 137 -13.60 17.81 4.86
N ASP A 138 -13.78 19.05 5.28
CA ASP A 138 -15.09 19.57 5.60
C ASP A 138 -15.92 19.46 4.33
N LYS A 139 -17.05 18.76 4.44
CA LYS A 139 -17.98 18.52 3.33
C LYS A 139 -18.63 19.80 2.78
N GLU A 140 -18.29 20.97 3.32
CA GLU A 140 -18.97 22.23 3.02
C GLU A 140 -18.20 23.20 2.10
N VAL A 141 -16.97 22.86 1.69
CA VAL A 141 -16.25 23.77 0.77
C VAL A 141 -15.63 22.94 -0.35
N ASP A 142 -16.40 22.65 -1.35
CA ASP A 142 -15.87 22.30 -2.66
C ASP A 142 -16.04 23.53 -3.58
N PRO A 143 -14.98 24.37 -3.73
CA PRO A 143 -15.06 25.57 -4.59
C PRO A 143 -14.98 25.24 -6.09
N TRP A 144 -15.00 23.94 -6.47
CA TRP A 144 -14.79 23.48 -7.85
C TRP A 144 -15.90 22.55 -8.36
N LEU A 145 -17.04 22.54 -7.70
CA LEU A 145 -18.28 21.99 -8.24
C LEU A 145 -19.20 23.08 -8.75
#